data_f32d78835655bb86ffe2b5f9b6f521bb
#
_entry.id   f32d78835655bb86ffe2b5f9b6f521bb
#
_cell.length_a   1.000
_cell.length_b   1.000
_cell.length_c   1.000
_cell.angle_alpha   90.00
_cell.angle_beta   90.00
_cell.angle_gamma   90.00
#
_symmetry.space_group_name_H-M   'P 1'
#
loop_
_entity.id
_entity.type
_entity.pdbx_description
1 polymer ?
#
loop_
_entity_poly.entity_id
_entity_poly.type
_entity_poly.pdbx_seq_one_letter_code
_entity_poly.pdbx_strand_id
1 'polypeptide(L)'
;MIINKVLNVNSINLEALPFDRELFMESFLIENKDLLKLEQISDDIEIIGYEIPIKGCKRSNTDNGRADIIARYPSSDGDTIAIIELKKGKLPNDVIKNQLSLYLEYRHSINISKYNEVLKNAKKWIGIIVGEDISIDLAKEIVDSSSNSDILYGALTLKRYRGNDGIYVICDSYFPESIKTRKLFEITYEDGTIEQGIPTEMYIKLIKYIGIEKIYNECNIYCNKKQGHKIISTEKYANTTGHRLIDNKWWIYTHGSNSDKILWSKKLIKHFPSCKIKDIKII
;
A
#
# COMPACT_ATOMS: atom_id res chain seq x y z
N MET A 1 24.52 -21.66 -18.31
CA MET A 1 24.95 -22.07 -16.95
C MET A 1 24.09 -21.28 -15.96
N ILE A 2 23.12 -21.94 -15.34
CA ILE A 2 22.27 -21.28 -14.31
C ILE A 2 23.08 -21.38 -13.02
N ILE A 3 23.57 -20.24 -12.54
CA ILE A 3 24.19 -20.19 -11.22
C ILE A 3 23.08 -20.02 -10.22
N ASN A 4 22.69 -21.10 -9.57
CA ASN A 4 21.79 -21.03 -8.42
C ASN A 4 22.54 -20.33 -7.28
N LYS A 5 22.25 -19.04 -7.04
CA LYS A 5 22.76 -18.35 -5.87
C LYS A 5 21.98 -18.87 -4.66
N VAL A 6 22.64 -19.65 -3.84
CA VAL A 6 22.15 -20.01 -2.50
C VAL A 6 22.55 -18.87 -1.57
N LEU A 7 21.56 -18.25 -0.93
CA LEU A 7 21.78 -17.27 0.13
C LEU A 7 21.61 -17.98 1.47
N ASN A 8 22.56 -17.82 2.38
CA ASN A 8 22.41 -18.30 3.75
C ASN A 8 22.07 -17.12 4.66
N VAL A 9 20.89 -17.14 5.27
CA VAL A 9 20.43 -16.13 6.21
C VAL A 9 20.03 -16.84 7.50
N ASN A 10 20.71 -16.53 8.59
CA ASN A 10 20.45 -17.15 9.90
C ASN A 10 20.38 -18.69 9.87
N SER A 11 21.32 -19.31 9.15
CA SER A 11 21.39 -20.78 8.96
C SER A 11 20.27 -21.36 8.07
N ILE A 12 19.48 -20.55 7.40
CA ILE A 12 18.49 -20.98 6.40
C ILE A 12 19.12 -20.84 5.02
N ASN A 13 19.16 -21.94 4.27
CA ASN A 13 19.57 -21.93 2.87
C ASN A 13 18.37 -21.48 2.02
N LEU A 14 18.55 -20.41 1.26
CA LEU A 14 17.54 -19.86 0.37
C LEU A 14 17.93 -20.14 -1.09
N GLU A 15 17.07 -20.86 -1.80
CA GLU A 15 17.20 -21.11 -3.23
C GLU A 15 16.30 -20.15 -4.02
N ALA A 16 16.84 -19.52 -5.08
CA ALA A 16 16.04 -18.64 -5.93
C ALA A 16 14.86 -19.39 -6.56
N LEU A 17 13.68 -18.83 -6.47
CA LEU A 17 12.43 -19.36 -7.00
C LEU A 17 11.77 -18.34 -7.95
N PRO A 18 12.31 -18.17 -9.18
CA PRO A 18 11.77 -17.20 -10.13
C PRO A 18 10.35 -17.57 -10.56
N PHE A 19 9.63 -16.59 -11.13
CA PHE A 19 8.33 -16.86 -11.74
C PHE A 19 8.52 -17.46 -13.14
N ASP A 20 7.83 -18.54 -13.44
CA ASP A 20 7.88 -19.18 -14.75
C ASP A 20 7.16 -18.36 -15.83
N ARG A 21 6.06 -17.66 -15.44
CA ARG A 21 5.20 -16.86 -16.31
C ARG A 21 4.69 -15.61 -15.59
N GLU A 22 4.38 -14.54 -16.36
CA GLU A 22 3.75 -13.32 -15.84
C GLU A 22 2.40 -13.62 -15.16
N LEU A 23 1.59 -14.53 -15.72
CA LEU A 23 0.32 -14.95 -15.13
C LEU A 23 0.48 -15.55 -13.72
N PHE A 24 1.57 -16.26 -13.44
CA PHE A 24 1.82 -16.78 -12.09
C PHE A 24 2.25 -15.68 -11.14
N MET A 25 2.96 -14.66 -11.63
CA MET A 25 3.27 -13.45 -10.85
C MET A 25 1.99 -12.68 -10.52
N GLU A 26 1.09 -12.54 -11.49
CA GLU A 26 -0.20 -11.89 -11.32
C GLU A 26 -1.03 -12.58 -10.23
N SER A 27 -1.28 -13.88 -10.36
CA SER A 27 -2.04 -14.65 -9.38
C SER A 27 -1.41 -14.57 -7.98
N PHE A 28 -0.07 -14.64 -7.90
CA PHE A 28 0.64 -14.51 -6.64
C PHE A 28 0.45 -13.13 -6.00
N LEU A 29 0.49 -12.05 -6.78
CA LEU A 29 0.30 -10.69 -6.28
C LEU A 29 -1.15 -10.41 -5.89
N ILE A 30 -2.13 -10.98 -6.58
CA ILE A 30 -3.54 -10.88 -6.22
C ILE A 30 -3.80 -11.52 -4.85
N GLU A 31 -3.24 -12.70 -4.60
CA GLU A 31 -3.34 -13.38 -3.32
C GLU A 31 -2.55 -12.69 -2.20
N ASN A 32 -1.43 -12.06 -2.55
CA ASN A 32 -0.52 -11.38 -1.62
C ASN A 32 -0.49 -9.87 -1.88
N LYS A 33 -1.65 -9.24 -2.02
CA LYS A 33 -1.79 -7.82 -2.38
C LYS A 33 -1.00 -6.86 -1.48
N ASP A 34 -0.70 -7.27 -0.25
CA ASP A 34 0.08 -6.48 0.69
C ASP A 34 1.52 -6.21 0.20
N LEU A 35 2.05 -7.03 -0.73
CA LEU A 35 3.32 -6.76 -1.41
C LEU A 35 3.26 -5.56 -2.36
N LEU A 36 2.07 -5.19 -2.81
CA LEU A 36 1.83 -4.01 -3.65
C LEU A 36 1.51 -2.75 -2.82
N LYS A 37 1.53 -2.83 -1.49
CA LYS A 37 1.35 -1.65 -0.64
C LYS A 37 2.45 -0.65 -0.87
N LEU A 38 2.03 0.58 -1.14
CA LEU A 38 2.89 1.74 -1.26
C LEU A 38 2.67 2.60 -0.03
N GLU A 39 3.44 2.31 1.00
CA GLU A 39 3.32 3.00 2.28
C GLU A 39 3.44 4.53 2.17
N GLN A 40 4.08 5.02 1.10
CA GLN A 40 4.20 6.45 0.79
C GLN A 40 2.87 7.06 0.31
N ILE A 41 1.93 6.23 -0.17
CA ILE A 41 0.65 6.67 -0.76
C ILE A 41 -0.50 6.39 0.18
N SER A 42 -0.58 5.16 0.67
CA SER A 42 -1.69 4.72 1.51
C SER A 42 -1.28 3.54 2.40
N ASP A 43 -1.92 3.44 3.56
CA ASP A 43 -1.78 2.30 4.48
C ASP A 43 -2.57 1.07 4.00
N ASP A 44 -3.38 1.21 2.95
CA ASP A 44 -4.22 0.13 2.43
C ASP A 44 -4.19 0.07 0.90
N ILE A 45 -4.53 -1.09 0.37
CA ILE A 45 -4.64 -1.36 -1.05
C ILE A 45 -5.85 -2.24 -1.35
N GLU A 46 -6.57 -1.91 -2.41
CA GLU A 46 -7.66 -2.69 -2.97
C GLU A 46 -7.35 -3.02 -4.43
N ILE A 47 -7.29 -4.29 -4.80
CA ILE A 47 -7.24 -4.70 -6.21
C ILE A 47 -8.66 -4.59 -6.74
N ILE A 48 -8.89 -3.67 -7.67
CA ILE A 48 -10.20 -3.36 -8.24
C ILE A 48 -10.44 -4.00 -9.60
N GLY A 49 -9.39 -4.50 -10.24
CA GLY A 49 -9.47 -5.24 -11.49
C GLY A 49 -8.17 -5.91 -11.88
N TYR A 50 -8.25 -6.94 -12.70
CA TYR A 50 -7.12 -7.64 -13.32
C TYR A 50 -7.51 -7.99 -14.76
N GLU A 51 -6.50 -8.08 -15.65
CA GLU A 51 -6.70 -8.34 -17.07
C GLU A 51 -7.71 -7.35 -17.75
N ILE A 52 -7.69 -6.07 -17.34
CA ILE A 52 -8.68 -5.07 -17.76
C ILE A 52 -8.32 -4.49 -19.12
N PRO A 53 -9.19 -4.59 -20.14
CA PRO A 53 -8.95 -4.01 -21.45
C PRO A 53 -8.98 -2.48 -21.41
N ILE A 54 -8.00 -1.85 -22.08
CA ILE A 54 -7.90 -0.41 -22.26
C ILE A 54 -8.23 -0.08 -23.70
N LYS A 55 -9.43 0.44 -23.93
CA LYS A 55 -9.93 0.74 -25.29
C LYS A 55 -9.14 1.88 -25.93
N GLY A 56 -8.85 1.72 -27.23
CA GLY A 56 -8.12 2.72 -28.01
C GLY A 56 -6.59 2.65 -27.87
N CYS A 57 -6.08 1.96 -26.86
CA CYS A 57 -4.67 1.71 -26.69
C CYS A 57 -4.21 0.59 -27.64
N LYS A 58 -3.72 0.96 -28.83
CA LYS A 58 -3.21 -0.01 -29.81
C LYS A 58 -1.76 -0.36 -29.49
N ARG A 59 -1.52 -1.57 -29.09
CA ARG A 59 -0.19 -2.16 -28.96
C ARG A 59 0.12 -2.92 -30.25
N SER A 60 0.90 -2.32 -31.18
CA SER A 60 1.17 -2.90 -32.50
C SER A 60 -0.10 -3.45 -33.19
N ASN A 61 -0.10 -3.89 -34.39
CA ASN A 61 -1.23 -4.24 -35.27
C ASN A 61 -2.37 -5.12 -34.72
N THR A 62 -2.45 -5.38 -33.44
CA THR A 62 -3.48 -6.15 -32.75
C THR A 62 -4.04 -5.41 -31.56
N ASP A 63 -5.35 -5.46 -31.45
CA ASP A 63 -6.26 -5.15 -30.34
C ASP A 63 -5.85 -4.29 -29.14
N ASN A 64 -6.85 -3.76 -28.46
CA ASN A 64 -6.78 -2.96 -27.23
C ASN A 64 -5.70 -3.44 -26.25
N GLY A 65 -4.92 -2.50 -25.71
CA GLY A 65 -4.03 -2.81 -24.58
C GLY A 65 -4.81 -3.40 -23.39
N ARG A 66 -4.13 -4.09 -22.51
CA ARG A 66 -4.74 -4.70 -21.33
C ARG A 66 -3.80 -4.49 -20.14
N ALA A 67 -4.34 -3.93 -19.06
CA ALA A 67 -3.62 -3.79 -17.81
C ALA A 67 -3.67 -5.12 -17.06
N ASP A 68 -2.53 -5.58 -16.54
CA ASP A 68 -2.49 -6.81 -15.78
C ASP A 68 -3.25 -6.64 -14.46
N ILE A 69 -2.96 -5.60 -13.68
CA ILE A 69 -3.66 -5.32 -12.42
C ILE A 69 -4.02 -3.83 -12.37
N ILE A 70 -5.23 -3.53 -11.84
CA ILE A 70 -5.61 -2.18 -11.44
C ILE A 70 -5.85 -2.19 -9.94
N ALA A 71 -5.15 -1.31 -9.23
CA ALA A 71 -5.24 -1.17 -7.79
C ALA A 71 -5.69 0.23 -7.39
N ARG A 72 -6.41 0.31 -6.28
CA ARG A 72 -6.84 1.53 -5.60
C ARG A 72 -6.07 1.65 -4.30
N TYR A 73 -5.53 2.81 -4.04
CA TYR A 73 -4.92 3.22 -2.78
C TYR A 73 -5.81 4.27 -2.13
N PRO A 74 -6.66 3.89 -1.17
CA PRO A 74 -7.58 4.82 -0.52
C PRO A 74 -6.82 5.87 0.27
N SER A 75 -7.23 7.14 0.17
CA SER A 75 -6.68 8.23 0.97
C SER A 75 -7.77 9.22 1.34
N SER A 76 -7.62 9.89 2.50
CA SER A 76 -8.53 10.96 2.93
C SER A 76 -8.55 12.16 1.98
N ASP A 77 -7.49 12.34 1.22
CA ASP A 77 -7.32 13.45 0.29
C ASP A 77 -7.79 13.10 -1.13
N GLY A 78 -8.35 11.92 -1.31
CA GLY A 78 -8.76 11.34 -2.59
C GLY A 78 -7.92 10.13 -3.00
N ASP A 79 -8.56 9.23 -3.72
CA ASP A 79 -7.97 7.95 -4.11
C ASP A 79 -6.86 8.11 -5.14
N THR A 80 -5.82 7.29 -5.02
CA THR A 80 -4.83 7.07 -6.07
C THR A 80 -5.12 5.74 -6.76
N ILE A 81 -5.15 5.75 -8.09
CA ILE A 81 -5.37 4.54 -8.90
C ILE A 81 -4.03 4.17 -9.56
N ALA A 82 -3.66 2.91 -9.45
CA ALA A 82 -2.50 2.37 -10.13
C ALA A 82 -2.89 1.45 -11.28
N ILE A 83 -2.22 1.63 -12.40
CA ILE A 83 -2.14 0.64 -13.48
C ILE A 83 -0.81 -0.08 -13.28
N ILE A 84 -0.88 -1.38 -13.05
CA ILE A 84 0.27 -2.23 -12.73
C ILE A 84 0.48 -3.17 -13.91
N GLU A 85 1.68 -3.14 -14.45
CA GLU A 85 2.15 -4.01 -15.52
C GLU A 85 3.21 -4.97 -14.99
N LEU A 86 3.12 -6.22 -15.34
CA LEU A 86 4.01 -7.27 -14.90
C LEU A 86 4.98 -7.65 -16.02
N LYS A 87 6.22 -7.91 -15.65
CA LYS A 87 7.24 -8.42 -16.58
C LYS A 87 8.04 -9.51 -15.91
N LYS A 88 8.10 -10.66 -16.57
CA LYS A 88 8.96 -11.76 -16.15
C LYS A 88 10.43 -11.35 -16.24
N GLY A 89 11.17 -11.56 -15.16
CA GLY A 89 12.62 -11.32 -15.12
C GLY A 89 12.97 -9.85 -14.97
N LYS A 90 14.03 -9.43 -15.67
CA LYS A 90 14.52 -8.05 -15.60
C LYS A 90 13.60 -7.08 -16.35
N LEU A 91 13.30 -5.95 -15.73
CA LEU A 91 12.47 -4.90 -16.32
C LEU A 91 13.11 -4.27 -17.57
N PRO A 92 12.38 -4.19 -18.71
CA PRO A 92 12.85 -3.47 -19.89
C PRO A 92 12.95 -1.96 -19.63
N ASN A 93 14.03 -1.31 -20.12
CA ASN A 93 14.24 0.12 -19.92
C ASN A 93 13.18 1.01 -20.59
N ASP A 94 12.52 0.53 -21.65
CA ASP A 94 11.56 1.27 -22.46
C ASP A 94 10.09 1.01 -22.12
N VAL A 95 9.82 0.16 -21.12
CA VAL A 95 8.47 -0.27 -20.74
C VAL A 95 7.59 0.91 -20.28
N ILE A 96 8.16 1.89 -19.60
CA ILE A 96 7.42 3.08 -19.18
C ILE A 96 6.92 3.85 -20.41
N LYS A 97 7.79 4.12 -21.37
CA LYS A 97 7.47 4.91 -22.56
C LYS A 97 6.56 4.17 -23.52
N ASN A 98 6.79 2.87 -23.71
CA ASN A 98 6.13 2.09 -24.75
C ASN A 98 4.84 1.41 -24.28
N GLN A 99 4.58 1.34 -22.97
CA GLN A 99 3.43 0.63 -22.44
C GLN A 99 2.68 1.40 -21.38
N LEU A 100 3.28 1.68 -20.22
CA LEU A 100 2.59 2.34 -19.11
C LEU A 100 2.11 3.75 -19.47
N SER A 101 2.89 4.53 -20.22
CA SER A 101 2.48 5.86 -20.67
C SER A 101 1.22 5.81 -21.53
N LEU A 102 1.15 4.84 -22.47
CA LEU A 102 -0.04 4.64 -23.29
C LEU A 102 -1.25 4.24 -22.45
N TYR A 103 -1.08 3.34 -21.50
CA TYR A 103 -2.18 2.92 -20.62
C TYR A 103 -2.73 4.10 -19.79
N LEU A 104 -1.84 4.94 -19.30
CA LEU A 104 -2.22 6.12 -18.53
C LEU A 104 -2.84 7.22 -19.41
N GLU A 105 -2.42 7.37 -20.67
CA GLU A 105 -3.06 8.24 -21.63
C GLU A 105 -4.52 7.83 -21.87
N TYR A 106 -4.76 6.54 -22.07
CA TYR A 106 -6.07 5.99 -22.32
C TYR A 106 -6.84 5.55 -21.06
N ARG A 107 -6.39 5.94 -19.85
CA ARG A 107 -6.99 5.56 -18.57
C ARG A 107 -8.49 5.84 -18.45
N HIS A 108 -8.97 6.88 -19.15
CA HIS A 108 -10.40 7.24 -19.15
C HIS A 108 -11.30 6.21 -19.85
N SER A 109 -10.72 5.31 -20.65
CA SER A 109 -11.44 4.21 -21.28
C SER A 109 -11.61 2.98 -20.40
N ILE A 110 -10.97 2.96 -19.25
CA ILE A 110 -11.07 1.87 -18.28
C ILE A 110 -12.48 1.86 -17.70
N ASN A 111 -13.12 0.70 -17.76
CA ASN A 111 -14.47 0.51 -17.26
C ASN A 111 -14.52 -0.72 -16.36
N ILE A 112 -14.77 -0.47 -15.08
CA ILE A 112 -14.98 -1.50 -14.06
C ILE A 112 -16.27 -1.10 -13.35
N SER A 113 -17.39 -1.74 -13.70
CA SER A 113 -18.76 -1.30 -13.34
C SER A 113 -18.93 -0.91 -11.87
N LYS A 114 -18.38 -1.68 -10.95
CA LYS A 114 -18.44 -1.43 -9.51
C LYS A 114 -17.62 -0.20 -9.07
N TYR A 115 -16.60 0.19 -9.85
CA TYR A 115 -15.61 1.21 -9.46
C TYR A 115 -15.60 2.44 -10.39
N ASN A 116 -16.56 2.57 -11.33
CA ASN A 116 -16.55 3.67 -12.29
C ASN A 116 -16.54 5.05 -11.64
N GLU A 117 -17.26 5.25 -10.54
CA GLU A 117 -17.25 6.52 -9.81
C GLU A 117 -15.91 6.78 -9.13
N VAL A 118 -15.27 5.74 -8.61
CA VAL A 118 -13.91 5.82 -8.02
C VAL A 118 -12.89 6.20 -9.09
N LEU A 119 -12.96 5.55 -10.26
CA LEU A 119 -12.06 5.81 -11.38
C LEU A 119 -12.20 7.24 -11.92
N LYS A 120 -13.43 7.76 -12.03
CA LYS A 120 -13.69 9.14 -12.47
C LYS A 120 -13.18 10.19 -11.49
N ASN A 121 -13.28 9.91 -10.19
CA ASN A 121 -12.95 10.84 -9.12
C ASN A 121 -11.54 10.61 -8.54
N ALA A 122 -10.73 9.79 -9.21
CA ALA A 122 -9.36 9.53 -8.77
C ALA A 122 -8.53 10.82 -8.77
N LYS A 123 -7.91 11.13 -7.63
CA LYS A 123 -7.07 12.31 -7.47
C LYS A 123 -5.76 12.20 -8.24
N LYS A 124 -5.19 11.00 -8.27
CA LYS A 124 -3.93 10.70 -8.96
C LYS A 124 -4.00 9.37 -9.68
N TRP A 125 -3.22 9.27 -10.75
CA TRP A 125 -2.96 8.03 -11.43
C TRP A 125 -1.48 7.73 -11.42
N ILE A 126 -1.11 6.48 -11.20
CA ILE A 126 0.27 6.00 -11.22
C ILE A 126 0.40 4.79 -12.13
N GLY A 127 1.51 4.72 -12.83
CA GLY A 127 1.94 3.54 -13.57
C GLY A 127 3.00 2.79 -12.77
N ILE A 128 2.77 1.53 -12.48
CA ILE A 128 3.72 0.70 -11.75
C ILE A 128 4.13 -0.46 -12.63
N ILE A 129 5.44 -0.68 -12.73
CA ILE A 129 5.96 -1.89 -13.34
C ILE A 129 6.52 -2.82 -12.26
N VAL A 130 6.21 -4.10 -12.36
CA VAL A 130 6.71 -5.13 -11.44
C VAL A 130 7.52 -6.17 -12.22
N GLY A 131 8.71 -6.48 -11.73
CA GLY A 131 9.58 -7.51 -12.29
C GLY A 131 10.51 -8.09 -11.24
N GLU A 132 11.41 -8.98 -11.66
CA GLU A 132 12.36 -9.61 -10.73
C GLU A 132 13.60 -8.75 -10.49
N ASP A 133 13.96 -7.90 -11.45
CA ASP A 133 15.14 -7.05 -11.37
C ASP A 133 14.97 -5.75 -12.19
N ILE A 134 15.69 -4.71 -11.82
CA ILE A 134 15.65 -3.40 -12.46
C ILE A 134 17.06 -2.93 -12.80
N SER A 135 17.23 -2.22 -13.94
CA SER A 135 18.49 -1.56 -14.24
C SER A 135 18.68 -0.32 -13.37
N ILE A 136 19.94 0.02 -13.08
CA ILE A 136 20.26 1.23 -12.32
C ILE A 136 19.74 2.48 -13.05
N ASP A 137 19.80 2.50 -14.38
CA ASP A 137 19.36 3.64 -15.18
C ASP A 137 17.84 3.81 -15.10
N LEU A 138 17.07 2.72 -15.23
CA LEU A 138 15.62 2.78 -15.09
C LEU A 138 15.22 3.16 -13.66
N ALA A 139 15.89 2.63 -12.65
CA ALA A 139 15.64 2.98 -11.26
C ALA A 139 15.87 4.48 -10.99
N LYS A 140 16.97 5.04 -11.53
CA LYS A 140 17.25 6.47 -11.45
C LYS A 140 16.21 7.30 -12.21
N GLU A 141 15.88 6.92 -13.47
CA GLU A 141 14.87 7.61 -14.27
C GLU A 141 13.53 7.72 -13.52
N ILE A 142 13.12 6.65 -12.85
CA ILE A 142 11.89 6.63 -12.04
C ILE A 142 11.99 7.55 -10.83
N VAL A 143 13.08 7.45 -10.06
CA VAL A 143 13.27 8.24 -8.83
C VAL A 143 13.42 9.73 -9.13
N ASP A 144 14.12 10.06 -10.22
CA ASP A 144 14.39 11.43 -10.64
C ASP A 144 13.23 12.03 -11.45
N SER A 145 12.26 11.23 -11.86
CA SER A 145 11.09 11.74 -12.60
C SER A 145 10.37 12.78 -11.74
N SER A 146 10.46 14.03 -12.18
CA SER A 146 9.83 15.15 -11.50
C SER A 146 8.33 15.12 -11.73
N SER A 147 7.59 15.16 -10.64
CA SER A 147 6.13 15.06 -10.66
C SER A 147 5.47 16.43 -10.81
N ASN A 148 5.59 17.03 -11.96
CA ASN A 148 4.73 18.17 -12.35
C ASN A 148 3.45 17.71 -13.06
N SER A 149 3.14 16.43 -13.06
CA SER A 149 1.97 15.86 -13.71
C SER A 149 1.12 15.07 -12.72
N ASP A 150 -0.18 14.95 -12.98
CA ASP A 150 -1.09 14.07 -12.24
C ASP A 150 -0.77 12.58 -12.45
N ILE A 151 0.26 12.29 -13.24
CA ILE A 151 0.71 10.94 -13.58
C ILE A 151 2.12 10.74 -13.04
N LEU A 152 2.30 9.66 -12.30
CA LEU A 152 3.57 9.24 -11.75
C LEU A 152 3.90 7.82 -12.19
N TYR A 153 5.20 7.53 -12.24
CA TYR A 153 5.69 6.18 -12.55
C TYR A 153 6.47 5.64 -11.37
N GLY A 154 6.41 4.33 -11.20
CA GLY A 154 7.16 3.60 -10.20
C GLY A 154 7.50 2.20 -10.66
N ALA A 155 8.42 1.56 -9.95
CA ALA A 155 8.72 0.15 -10.14
C ALA A 155 8.76 -0.59 -8.80
N LEU A 156 8.43 -1.87 -8.85
CA LEU A 156 8.65 -2.82 -7.76
C LEU A 156 9.51 -3.97 -8.29
N THR A 157 10.48 -4.39 -7.52
CA THR A 157 11.17 -5.66 -7.78
C THR A 157 10.68 -6.73 -6.80
N LEU A 158 10.37 -7.90 -7.32
CA LEU A 158 9.79 -9.01 -6.58
C LEU A 158 10.64 -10.26 -6.77
N LYS A 159 11.40 -10.63 -5.75
CA LYS A 159 12.25 -11.84 -5.74
C LYS A 159 11.71 -12.85 -4.75
N ARG A 160 11.56 -14.08 -5.18
CA ARG A 160 11.15 -15.20 -4.33
C ARG A 160 12.29 -16.16 -4.09
N TYR A 161 12.29 -16.74 -2.92
CA TYR A 161 13.25 -17.76 -2.51
C TYR A 161 12.52 -18.88 -1.79
N ARG A 162 12.95 -20.11 -2.04
CA ARG A 162 12.52 -21.29 -1.28
C ARG A 162 13.48 -21.53 -0.14
N GLY A 163 12.97 -21.59 1.08
CA GLY A 163 13.68 -22.08 2.26
C GLY A 163 13.10 -23.42 2.73
N ASN A 164 13.65 -23.95 3.81
CA ASN A 164 13.22 -25.24 4.37
C ASN A 164 11.79 -25.19 4.95
N ASP A 165 11.34 -24.02 5.37
CA ASP A 165 10.10 -23.78 6.11
C ASP A 165 9.08 -22.93 5.34
N GLY A 166 9.42 -22.49 4.12
CA GLY A 166 8.48 -21.71 3.32
C GLY A 166 9.09 -20.94 2.15
N ILE A 167 8.30 -20.02 1.61
CA ILE A 167 8.70 -19.10 0.55
C ILE A 167 8.94 -17.73 1.17
N TYR A 168 10.14 -17.21 0.94
CA TYR A 168 10.56 -15.87 1.31
C TYR A 168 10.44 -14.94 0.12
N VAL A 169 9.98 -13.72 0.37
CA VAL A 169 9.79 -12.70 -0.66
C VAL A 169 10.55 -11.45 -0.28
N ILE A 170 11.32 -10.92 -1.22
CA ILE A 170 11.96 -9.61 -1.13
C ILE A 170 11.28 -8.71 -2.15
N CYS A 171 10.75 -7.60 -1.69
CA CYS A 171 10.12 -6.59 -2.52
C CYS A 171 10.77 -5.23 -2.26
N ASP A 172 11.37 -4.63 -3.30
CA ASP A 172 11.94 -3.27 -3.24
C ASP A 172 11.11 -2.34 -4.12
N SER A 173 10.97 -1.10 -3.69
CA SER A 173 10.17 -0.08 -4.39
C SER A 173 11.05 1.09 -4.84
N TYR A 174 10.80 1.56 -6.06
CA TYR A 174 11.49 2.67 -6.72
C TYR A 174 10.45 3.68 -7.18
N PHE A 175 10.38 4.82 -6.51
CA PHE A 175 9.41 5.88 -6.79
C PHE A 175 10.07 7.26 -6.74
N PRO A 176 9.52 8.27 -7.47
CA PRO A 176 9.96 9.65 -7.36
C PRO A 176 9.89 10.17 -5.93
N GLU A 177 10.81 11.06 -5.55
CA GLU A 177 10.81 11.66 -4.20
C GLU A 177 9.52 12.40 -3.85
N SER A 178 8.84 12.96 -4.85
CA SER A 178 7.55 13.62 -4.67
C SER A 178 6.43 12.71 -4.15
N ILE A 179 6.58 11.38 -4.26
CA ILE A 179 5.68 10.42 -3.62
C ILE A 179 6.05 10.23 -2.15
N LYS A 180 7.30 10.51 -1.77
CA LYS A 180 7.84 10.26 -0.44
C LYS A 180 7.35 11.24 0.64
N THR A 181 6.55 12.24 0.30
CA THR A 181 5.93 13.12 1.30
C THR A 181 4.81 12.39 2.01
N ARG A 182 5.20 11.38 2.76
CA ARG A 182 4.29 10.70 3.68
C ARG A 182 3.90 11.70 4.75
N LYS A 183 2.62 11.95 4.89
CA LYS A 183 2.11 12.61 6.10
C LYS A 183 2.47 11.71 7.28
N LEU A 184 3.32 12.19 8.18
CA LEU A 184 3.65 11.49 9.40
C LEU A 184 2.71 11.95 10.52
N PHE A 185 2.47 11.08 11.48
CA PHE A 185 1.94 11.50 12.77
C PHE A 185 3.08 11.91 13.69
N GLU A 186 2.89 13.03 14.34
CA GLU A 186 3.75 13.51 15.41
C GLU A 186 2.98 13.48 16.72
N ILE A 187 3.53 12.79 17.71
CA ILE A 187 3.04 12.79 19.08
C ILE A 187 4.02 13.63 19.89
N THR A 188 3.51 14.66 20.55
CA THR A 188 4.25 15.49 21.50
C THR A 188 3.83 15.11 22.92
N TYR A 189 4.78 14.70 23.74
CA TYR A 189 4.56 14.39 25.15
C TYR A 189 4.70 15.65 26.03
N GLU A 190 4.20 15.58 27.28
CA GLU A 190 4.27 16.73 28.23
C GLU A 190 5.70 17.11 28.62
N ASP A 191 6.63 16.15 28.61
CA ASP A 191 8.06 16.38 28.86
C ASP A 191 8.81 17.02 27.68
N GLY A 192 8.10 17.30 26.58
CA GLY A 192 8.66 17.87 25.35
C GLY A 192 9.23 16.84 24.39
N THR A 193 9.20 15.55 24.71
CA THR A 193 9.58 14.48 23.78
C THR A 193 8.65 14.48 22.57
N ILE A 194 9.23 14.33 21.39
CA ILE A 194 8.50 14.26 20.12
C ILE A 194 8.81 12.92 19.46
N GLU A 195 7.76 12.22 19.06
CA GLU A 195 7.87 11.00 18.27
C GLU A 195 7.12 11.16 16.94
N GLN A 196 7.74 10.68 15.88
CA GLN A 196 7.19 10.74 14.54
C GLN A 196 7.17 9.35 13.91
N GLY A 197 6.17 9.09 13.09
CA GLY A 197 6.07 7.81 12.39
C GLY A 197 4.82 7.69 11.53
N ILE A 198 4.67 6.53 10.96
CA ILE A 198 3.54 6.14 10.10
C ILE A 198 2.23 6.31 10.87
N PRO A 199 1.20 6.95 10.28
CA PRO A 199 -0.05 7.23 10.97
C PRO A 199 -0.67 6.01 11.67
N THR A 200 -0.73 4.88 11.01
CA THR A 200 -1.32 3.66 11.58
C THR A 200 -0.49 3.11 12.74
N GLU A 201 0.83 3.07 12.61
CA GLU A 201 1.72 2.59 13.67
C GLU A 201 1.69 3.53 14.89
N MET A 202 1.74 4.83 14.65
CA MET A 202 1.66 5.82 15.73
C MET A 202 0.30 5.81 16.44
N TYR A 203 -0.79 5.56 15.68
CA TYR A 203 -2.12 5.38 16.26
C TYR A 203 -2.20 4.13 17.16
N ILE A 204 -1.67 3.00 16.70
CA ILE A 204 -1.59 1.77 17.51
C ILE A 204 -0.69 1.99 18.72
N LYS A 205 0.46 2.66 18.55
CA LYS A 205 1.39 2.99 19.65
C LYS A 205 0.71 3.84 20.72
N LEU A 206 -0.03 4.86 20.31
CA LEU A 206 -0.84 5.68 21.21
C LEU A 206 -1.84 4.83 22.02
N ILE A 207 -2.59 3.95 21.33
CA ILE A 207 -3.56 3.07 22.00
C ILE A 207 -2.87 2.14 23.01
N LYS A 208 -1.73 1.55 22.63
CA LYS A 208 -0.93 0.72 23.54
C LYS A 208 -0.40 1.52 24.74
N TYR A 209 0.08 2.73 24.50
CA TYR A 209 0.60 3.61 25.54
C TYR A 209 -0.45 4.01 26.57
N ILE A 210 -1.67 4.33 26.15
CA ILE A 210 -2.80 4.61 27.06
C ILE A 210 -3.26 3.34 27.79
N GLY A 211 -3.17 2.19 27.14
CA GLY A 211 -3.62 0.89 27.62
C GLY A 211 -4.90 0.43 26.92
N ILE A 212 -4.78 -0.65 26.14
CA ILE A 212 -5.88 -1.18 25.28
C ILE A 212 -7.10 -1.54 26.12
N GLU A 213 -6.91 -2.29 27.20
CA GLU A 213 -7.99 -2.75 28.09
C GLU A 213 -8.70 -1.59 28.79
N LYS A 214 -7.92 -0.57 29.20
CA LYS A 214 -8.45 0.65 29.80
C LYS A 214 -9.35 1.41 28.81
N ILE A 215 -8.90 1.56 27.58
CA ILE A 215 -9.70 2.22 26.53
C ILE A 215 -10.97 1.41 26.23
N TYR A 216 -10.88 0.08 26.15
CA TYR A 216 -12.01 -0.78 25.87
C TYR A 216 -13.12 -0.67 26.93
N ASN A 217 -12.72 -0.63 28.21
CA ASN A 217 -13.65 -0.58 29.35
C ASN A 217 -14.23 0.82 29.59
N GLU A 218 -13.43 1.86 29.44
CA GLU A 218 -13.78 3.20 29.89
C GLU A 218 -14.19 4.15 28.73
N CYS A 219 -13.89 3.80 27.47
CA CYS A 219 -14.07 4.73 26.35
C CYS A 219 -15.01 4.18 25.26
N ASN A 220 -15.97 5.03 24.84
CA ASN A 220 -16.94 4.71 23.78
C ASN A 220 -16.64 5.53 22.51
N ILE A 221 -15.51 5.25 21.85
CA ILE A 221 -15.21 5.81 20.53
C ILE A 221 -15.60 4.79 19.46
N TYR A 222 -16.44 5.24 18.53
CA TYR A 222 -16.96 4.40 17.45
C TYR A 222 -16.27 4.73 16.13
N CYS A 223 -15.79 3.70 15.42
CA CYS A 223 -15.38 3.81 14.02
C CYS A 223 -16.58 3.80 13.08
N ASN A 224 -17.68 3.12 13.46
CA ASN A 224 -18.96 3.17 12.78
C ASN A 224 -20.09 3.27 13.81
N LYS A 225 -20.61 4.48 13.99
CA LYS A 225 -21.71 4.75 14.95
C LYS A 225 -23.02 4.06 14.59
N LYS A 226 -23.35 3.97 13.29
CA LYS A 226 -24.60 3.36 12.82
C LYS A 226 -24.66 1.87 13.14
N GLN A 227 -23.52 1.19 13.10
CA GLN A 227 -23.38 -0.23 13.39
C GLN A 227 -22.91 -0.53 14.84
N GLY A 228 -22.64 0.51 15.63
CA GLY A 228 -22.12 0.36 16.98
C GLY A 228 -20.69 -0.15 17.07
N HIS A 229 -19.94 -0.11 15.97
CA HIS A 229 -18.56 -0.63 15.95
C HIS A 229 -17.61 0.34 16.66
N LYS A 230 -16.97 -0.12 17.72
CA LYS A 230 -15.94 0.62 18.46
C LYS A 230 -14.58 0.54 17.76
N ILE A 231 -13.67 1.46 18.05
CA ILE A 231 -12.28 1.42 17.56
C ILE A 231 -11.47 0.25 18.13
N ILE A 232 -11.88 -0.28 19.29
CA ILE A 232 -11.30 -1.47 19.94
C ILE A 232 -12.42 -2.46 20.25
N SER A 233 -12.20 -3.74 19.96
CA SER A 233 -13.13 -4.83 20.26
C SER A 233 -12.37 -6.11 20.59
N THR A 234 -13.06 -7.07 21.24
CA THR A 234 -12.54 -8.42 21.49
C THR A 234 -12.79 -9.36 20.31
N GLU A 235 -13.66 -8.96 19.38
CA GLU A 235 -14.04 -9.74 18.21
C GLU A 235 -13.85 -8.91 16.93
N LYS A 236 -13.48 -9.56 15.83
CA LYS A 236 -13.45 -8.94 14.52
C LYS A 236 -14.87 -8.73 14.04
N TYR A 237 -15.24 -7.50 13.73
CA TYR A 237 -16.55 -7.21 13.14
C TYR A 237 -16.70 -7.88 11.78
N ALA A 238 -17.83 -8.58 11.58
CA ALA A 238 -18.14 -9.23 10.30
C ALA A 238 -18.17 -8.19 9.16
N ASN A 239 -17.70 -8.59 7.99
CA ASN A 239 -17.67 -7.77 6.78
C ASN A 239 -16.89 -6.46 6.90
N THR A 240 -16.00 -6.32 7.88
CA THR A 240 -15.13 -5.16 8.00
C THR A 240 -13.68 -5.53 7.67
N THR A 241 -13.07 -4.74 6.79
CA THR A 241 -11.62 -4.76 6.54
C THR A 241 -10.94 -3.77 7.50
N GLY A 242 -9.63 -3.89 7.65
CA GLY A 242 -8.84 -2.86 8.36
C GLY A 242 -8.83 -2.97 9.89
N HIS A 243 -9.11 -4.13 10.45
CA HIS A 243 -8.81 -4.43 11.85
C HIS A 243 -7.48 -5.16 11.96
N ARG A 244 -6.64 -4.74 12.91
CA ARG A 244 -5.42 -5.46 13.29
C ARG A 244 -5.62 -6.15 14.62
N LEU A 245 -5.25 -7.42 14.69
CA LEU A 245 -5.20 -8.18 15.93
C LEU A 245 -3.94 -7.79 16.71
N ILE A 246 -4.10 -7.38 17.95
CA ILE A 246 -3.02 -6.99 18.85
C ILE A 246 -3.06 -7.90 20.08
N ASP A 247 -1.87 -8.40 20.46
CA ASP A 247 -1.65 -9.25 21.64
C ASP A 247 -2.62 -10.46 21.69
N ASN A 248 -2.96 -11.02 20.51
CA ASN A 248 -3.85 -12.16 20.31
C ASN A 248 -5.24 -12.06 20.97
N LYS A 249 -5.63 -10.87 21.40
CA LYS A 249 -6.89 -10.63 22.14
C LYS A 249 -7.71 -9.47 21.58
N TRP A 250 -7.03 -8.40 21.10
CA TRP A 250 -7.69 -7.15 20.80
C TRP A 250 -7.69 -6.84 19.31
N TRP A 251 -8.84 -6.47 18.77
CA TRP A 251 -8.98 -5.96 17.41
C TRP A 251 -9.03 -4.44 17.42
N ILE A 252 -8.05 -3.79 16.81
CA ILE A 252 -8.00 -2.33 16.66
C ILE A 252 -8.38 -1.96 15.24
N TYR A 253 -9.36 -1.08 15.08
CA TYR A 253 -9.75 -0.55 13.78
C TYR A 253 -8.73 0.47 13.27
N THR A 254 -8.11 0.15 12.15
CA THR A 254 -7.04 0.94 11.54
C THR A 254 -7.37 1.49 10.15
N HIS A 255 -8.55 1.15 9.61
CA HIS A 255 -8.96 1.52 8.24
C HIS A 255 -9.51 2.95 8.10
N GLY A 256 -9.64 3.70 9.19
CA GLY A 256 -10.02 5.10 9.12
C GLY A 256 -8.97 5.96 8.39
N SER A 257 -9.42 7.05 7.78
CA SER A 257 -8.52 8.06 7.20
C SER A 257 -7.54 8.59 8.26
N ASN A 258 -6.46 9.23 7.83
CA ASN A 258 -5.53 9.87 8.76
C ASN A 258 -6.23 10.93 9.63
N SER A 259 -7.20 11.65 9.04
CA SER A 259 -8.04 12.61 9.78
C SER A 259 -8.89 11.92 10.86
N ASP A 260 -9.45 10.74 10.56
CA ASP A 260 -10.20 9.96 11.54
C ASP A 260 -9.30 9.48 12.68
N LYS A 261 -8.12 8.94 12.34
CA LYS A 261 -7.14 8.48 13.35
C LYS A 261 -6.72 9.63 14.28
N ILE A 262 -6.46 10.83 13.73
CA ILE A 262 -6.19 12.03 14.53
C ILE A 262 -7.39 12.40 15.42
N LEU A 263 -8.59 12.39 14.86
CA LEU A 263 -9.80 12.70 15.61
C LEU A 263 -10.01 11.72 16.78
N TRP A 264 -9.83 10.42 16.53
CA TRP A 264 -9.94 9.41 17.59
C TRP A 264 -8.82 9.54 18.60
N SER A 265 -7.58 9.80 18.17
CA SER A 265 -6.44 10.03 19.04
C SER A 265 -6.66 11.23 19.95
N LYS A 266 -7.13 12.36 19.44
CA LYS A 266 -7.46 13.56 20.24
C LYS A 266 -8.58 13.29 21.26
N LYS A 267 -9.57 12.48 20.88
CA LYS A 267 -10.62 12.06 21.83
C LYS A 267 -10.07 11.18 22.93
N LEU A 268 -9.14 10.25 22.61
CA LEU A 268 -8.47 9.41 23.60
C LEU A 268 -7.61 10.25 24.57
N ILE A 269 -6.79 11.14 24.06
CA ILE A 269 -5.96 12.04 24.89
C ILE A 269 -6.84 12.87 25.84
N LYS A 270 -7.93 13.43 25.32
CA LYS A 270 -8.88 14.20 26.13
C LYS A 270 -9.55 13.35 27.21
N HIS A 271 -9.86 12.08 26.91
CA HIS A 271 -10.52 11.17 27.87
C HIS A 271 -9.57 10.64 28.92
N PHE A 272 -8.28 10.50 28.57
CA PHE A 272 -7.22 9.99 29.43
C PHE A 272 -6.09 11.02 29.67
N PRO A 273 -6.36 12.12 30.37
CA PRO A 273 -5.36 13.19 30.54
C PRO A 273 -4.10 12.70 31.29
N SER A 274 -4.21 11.64 32.09
CA SER A 274 -3.08 11.04 32.78
C SER A 274 -2.04 10.38 31.85
N CYS A 275 -2.31 10.24 30.56
CA CYS A 275 -1.37 9.66 29.58
C CYS A 275 -0.19 10.59 29.23
N LYS A 276 -0.15 11.82 29.79
CA LYS A 276 0.96 12.78 29.58
C LYS A 276 1.29 13.08 28.12
N ILE A 277 0.29 13.02 27.25
CA ILE A 277 0.44 13.43 25.84
C ILE A 277 -0.15 14.82 25.68
N LYS A 278 0.66 15.74 25.16
CA LYS A 278 0.30 17.14 24.96
C LYS A 278 -0.50 17.35 23.67
N ASP A 279 -0.05 16.75 22.58
CA ASP A 279 -0.71 16.90 21.27
C ASP A 279 -0.39 15.75 20.32
N ILE A 280 -1.23 15.62 19.30
CA ILE A 280 -1.01 14.77 18.13
C ILE A 280 -1.45 15.50 16.87
N LYS A 281 -0.59 15.53 15.86
CA LYS A 281 -0.86 16.19 14.58
C LYS A 281 -0.28 15.42 13.39
N ILE A 282 -0.75 15.80 12.19
CA ILE A 282 -0.16 15.38 10.91
C ILE A 282 0.89 16.41 10.52
N ILE A 283 2.06 15.93 10.09
CA ILE A 283 3.16 16.74 9.57
C ILE A 283 3.58 16.27 8.19
#